data_419af58d3f9b23dbd0c06351d51771dd
#
_entry.id   419af58d3f9b23dbd0c06351d51771dd
#
_cell.length_a   1.000
_cell.length_b   1.000
_cell.length_c   1.000
_cell.angle_alpha   90.00
_cell.angle_beta   90.00
_cell.angle_gamma   90.00
#
_symmetry.space_group_name_H-M   'P 1'
#
loop_
_entity.id
_entity.type
_entity.pdbx_description
1 polymer ?
#
loop_
_entity_poly.entity_id
_entity_poly.type
_entity_poly.pdbx_seq_one_letter_code
_entity_poly.pdbx_strand_id
1 'polypeptide(L)'
;MSDSALIQNLKPVTLASATPAQHDMLDKAVKQVGFLPNMYANMVNAPAVLSTYLHGYGLFRSESGFAPAEQEVVFLAISQANGCKYCTAAHSMVADKMSGVPADVLNSIRNGLPIENSRLATLFQLTQDVVKTHGKPCANLVKAFWAAGFEEKHLLYIVLAVSVKTLSNYTNHLFQTQLDDVFAAYKLS
;
A
#
# COMPACT_ATOMS: atom_id res chain seq x y z
N MET A 1 10.88 21.28 8.85
CA MET A 1 11.76 21.04 7.68
C MET A 1 10.87 21.10 6.45
N SER A 2 11.22 21.83 5.39
CA SER A 2 10.37 21.97 4.21
C SER A 2 10.23 20.59 3.52
N ASP A 3 8.99 20.15 3.31
CA ASP A 3 8.66 18.91 2.58
C ASP A 3 8.92 19.04 1.07
N SER A 4 10.13 19.47 0.69
CA SER A 4 10.51 19.54 -0.73
C SER A 4 10.90 18.14 -1.22
N ALA A 5 10.52 17.82 -2.46
CA ALA A 5 10.92 16.57 -3.11
C ALA A 5 12.45 16.41 -3.11
N LEU A 6 12.93 15.24 -2.72
CA LEU A 6 14.37 14.90 -2.77
C LEU A 6 14.80 14.60 -4.20
N ILE A 7 13.92 14.01 -5.01
CA ILE A 7 14.13 13.81 -6.45
C ILE A 7 13.58 15.02 -7.19
N GLN A 8 14.46 15.85 -7.73
CA GLN A 8 14.10 17.13 -8.35
C GLN A 8 14.22 17.11 -9.89
N ASN A 9 15.12 16.28 -10.44
CA ASN A 9 15.44 16.28 -11.87
C ASN A 9 14.61 15.26 -12.67
N LEU A 10 14.15 14.17 -12.05
CA LEU A 10 13.24 13.24 -12.69
C LEU A 10 11.80 13.78 -12.60
N LYS A 11 11.14 13.85 -13.75
CA LYS A 11 9.73 14.28 -13.83
C LYS A 11 8.81 13.06 -13.92
N PRO A 12 7.56 13.16 -13.50
CA PRO A 12 6.58 12.11 -13.77
C PRO A 12 6.51 11.84 -15.26
N VAL A 13 6.58 10.57 -15.65
CA VAL A 13 6.51 10.16 -17.06
C VAL A 13 5.06 10.06 -17.49
N THR A 14 4.70 10.75 -18.56
CA THR A 14 3.37 10.62 -19.19
C THR A 14 3.43 9.63 -20.35
N LEU A 15 2.27 9.16 -20.84
CA LEU A 15 2.24 8.31 -22.03
C LEU A 15 2.90 8.98 -23.27
N ALA A 16 2.78 10.33 -23.37
CA ALA A 16 3.38 11.09 -24.47
C ALA A 16 4.91 11.25 -24.36
N SER A 17 5.46 11.23 -23.13
CA SER A 17 6.91 11.38 -22.89
C SER A 17 7.64 10.07 -22.66
N ALA A 18 6.92 8.96 -22.62
CA ALA A 18 7.45 7.63 -22.31
C ALA A 18 8.31 7.08 -23.46
N THR A 19 9.40 6.42 -23.11
CA THR A 19 10.09 5.51 -24.05
C THR A 19 9.17 4.32 -24.39
N PRO A 20 9.40 3.57 -25.50
CA PRO A 20 8.56 2.42 -25.85
C PRO A 20 8.35 1.43 -24.68
N ALA A 21 9.43 1.07 -23.96
CA ALA A 21 9.36 0.14 -22.84
C ALA A 21 8.56 0.70 -21.65
N GLN A 22 8.69 1.99 -21.35
CA GLN A 22 7.90 2.67 -20.32
C GLN A 22 6.43 2.77 -20.73
N HIS A 23 6.17 3.09 -22.00
CA HIS A 23 4.81 3.21 -22.54
C HIS A 23 4.04 1.91 -22.39
N ASP A 24 4.61 0.78 -22.82
CA ASP A 24 3.97 -0.54 -22.70
C ASP A 24 3.60 -0.89 -21.26
N MET A 25 4.46 -0.52 -20.31
CA MET A 25 4.23 -0.76 -18.89
C MET A 25 3.12 0.15 -18.34
N LEU A 26 3.15 1.44 -18.67
CA LEU A 26 2.14 2.40 -18.23
C LEU A 26 0.78 2.11 -18.87
N ASP A 27 0.73 1.75 -20.15
CA ASP A 27 -0.51 1.42 -20.85
C ASP A 27 -1.22 0.20 -20.22
N LYS A 28 -0.45 -0.84 -19.87
CA LYS A 28 -0.98 -1.99 -19.12
C LYS A 28 -1.55 -1.58 -17.77
N ALA A 29 -0.83 -0.73 -17.04
CA ALA A 29 -1.27 -0.23 -15.75
C ALA A 29 -2.55 0.62 -15.86
N VAL A 30 -2.62 1.52 -16.86
CA VAL A 30 -3.82 2.33 -17.14
C VAL A 30 -5.03 1.45 -17.48
N LYS A 31 -4.85 0.42 -18.31
CA LYS A 31 -5.93 -0.53 -18.63
C LYS A 31 -6.46 -1.27 -17.42
N GLN A 32 -5.61 -1.56 -16.44
CA GLN A 32 -5.98 -2.25 -15.22
C GLN A 32 -6.67 -1.34 -14.19
N VAL A 33 -6.23 -0.10 -14.07
CA VAL A 33 -6.66 0.84 -13.01
C VAL A 33 -7.66 1.89 -13.51
N GLY A 34 -7.71 2.13 -14.83
CA GLY A 34 -8.61 3.10 -15.47
C GLY A 34 -8.02 4.52 -15.61
N PHE A 35 -6.86 4.79 -15.03
CA PHE A 35 -6.10 6.05 -15.13
C PHE A 35 -4.61 5.79 -14.89
N LEU A 36 -3.76 6.80 -15.11
CA LEU A 36 -2.33 6.72 -14.78
C LEU A 36 -2.08 7.32 -13.39
N PRO A 37 -1.87 6.48 -12.35
CA PRO A 37 -1.52 6.99 -11.03
C PRO A 37 -0.21 7.79 -11.05
N ASN A 38 -0.18 8.94 -10.38
CA ASN A 38 1.03 9.76 -10.23
C ASN A 38 2.20 8.95 -9.66
N MET A 39 1.93 8.02 -8.77
CA MET A 39 2.94 7.09 -8.24
C MET A 39 3.57 6.24 -9.36
N TYR A 40 2.79 5.72 -10.30
CA TYR A 40 3.33 4.91 -11.42
C TYR A 40 4.13 5.76 -12.40
N ALA A 41 3.64 6.97 -12.67
CA ALA A 41 4.36 7.96 -13.48
C ALA A 41 5.73 8.31 -12.89
N ASN A 42 5.85 8.31 -11.57
CA ASN A 42 7.13 8.50 -10.87
C ASN A 42 8.00 7.24 -10.90
N MET A 43 7.42 6.08 -10.56
CA MET A 43 8.15 4.81 -10.45
C MET A 43 8.76 4.36 -11.78
N VAL A 44 8.09 4.61 -12.91
CA VAL A 44 8.53 4.17 -14.24
C VAL A 44 9.79 4.87 -14.73
N ASN A 45 10.25 5.94 -14.07
CA ASN A 45 11.59 6.48 -14.27
C ASN A 45 12.68 5.42 -14.06
N ALA A 46 12.39 4.41 -13.21
CA ALA A 46 13.18 3.21 -13.05
C ALA A 46 12.26 2.00 -13.34
N PRO A 47 12.15 1.52 -14.59
CA PRO A 47 11.19 0.49 -14.99
C PRO A 47 11.20 -0.76 -14.11
N ALA A 48 12.37 -1.18 -13.64
CA ALA A 48 12.51 -2.32 -12.73
C ALA A 48 11.75 -2.11 -11.40
N VAL A 49 11.69 -0.88 -10.90
CA VAL A 49 10.96 -0.56 -9.65
C VAL A 49 9.45 -0.75 -9.86
N LEU A 50 8.89 -0.18 -10.94
CA LEU A 50 7.47 -0.33 -11.24
C LEU A 50 7.11 -1.79 -11.56
N SER A 51 7.94 -2.47 -12.36
CA SER A 51 7.73 -3.88 -12.71
C SER A 51 7.71 -4.79 -11.48
N THR A 52 8.68 -4.64 -10.58
CA THR A 52 8.75 -5.42 -9.33
C THR A 52 7.56 -5.11 -8.43
N TYR A 53 7.18 -3.83 -8.31
CA TYR A 53 6.00 -3.41 -7.56
C TYR A 53 4.73 -4.08 -8.10
N LEU A 54 4.45 -3.95 -9.40
CA LEU A 54 3.24 -4.49 -10.02
C LEU A 54 3.18 -6.02 -9.90
N HIS A 55 4.30 -6.71 -10.11
CA HIS A 55 4.37 -8.17 -9.98
C HIS A 55 4.09 -8.61 -8.56
N GLY A 56 4.82 -8.09 -7.58
CA GLY A 56 4.62 -8.46 -6.17
C GLY A 56 3.24 -8.07 -5.63
N TYR A 57 2.71 -6.91 -6.06
CA TYR A 57 1.35 -6.51 -5.72
C TYR A 57 0.31 -7.50 -6.27
N GLY A 58 0.46 -7.93 -7.53
CA GLY A 58 -0.41 -8.92 -8.16
C GLY A 58 -0.38 -10.26 -7.42
N LEU A 59 0.81 -10.77 -7.08
CA LEU A 59 0.98 -12.02 -6.32
C LEU A 59 0.33 -11.93 -4.93
N PHE A 60 0.53 -10.82 -4.22
CA PHE A 60 -0.14 -10.62 -2.93
C PHE A 60 -1.68 -10.67 -3.08
N ARG A 61 -2.22 -10.02 -4.11
CA ARG A 61 -3.67 -10.01 -4.37
C ARG A 61 -4.23 -11.39 -4.69
N SER A 62 -3.53 -12.18 -5.49
CA SER A 62 -4.03 -13.46 -5.99
C SER A 62 -3.71 -14.66 -5.11
N GLU A 63 -2.61 -14.63 -4.35
CA GLU A 63 -2.07 -15.83 -3.71
C GLU A 63 -1.99 -15.76 -2.18
N SER A 64 -2.16 -14.57 -1.58
CA SER A 64 -1.95 -14.41 -0.13
C SER A 64 -2.92 -15.22 0.74
N GLY A 65 -4.08 -15.56 0.23
CA GLY A 65 -5.14 -16.21 1.00
C GLY A 65 -5.92 -15.25 1.91
N PHE A 66 -5.53 -13.99 2.01
CA PHE A 66 -6.29 -12.96 2.71
C PHE A 66 -7.55 -12.59 1.93
N ALA A 67 -8.68 -12.42 2.63
CA ALA A 67 -9.88 -11.84 2.06
C ALA A 67 -9.61 -10.39 1.55
N PRO A 68 -10.36 -9.87 0.56
CA PRO A 68 -10.13 -8.53 0.03
C PRO A 68 -10.08 -7.43 1.09
N ALA A 69 -10.95 -7.47 2.09
CA ALA A 69 -10.92 -6.54 3.22
C ALA A 69 -9.64 -6.67 4.06
N GLU A 70 -9.17 -7.89 4.32
CA GLU A 70 -7.95 -8.17 5.07
C GLU A 70 -6.71 -7.67 4.31
N GLN A 71 -6.69 -7.80 2.98
CA GLN A 71 -5.61 -7.27 2.13
C GLN A 71 -5.47 -5.75 2.28
N GLU A 72 -6.59 -5.02 2.31
CA GLU A 72 -6.56 -3.57 2.52
C GLU A 72 -6.12 -3.20 3.93
N VAL A 73 -6.54 -3.94 4.95
CA VAL A 73 -6.07 -3.74 6.32
C VAL A 73 -4.54 -3.89 6.40
N VAL A 74 -3.96 -4.90 5.73
CA VAL A 74 -2.49 -5.08 5.64
C VAL A 74 -1.84 -3.87 4.95
N PHE A 75 -2.34 -3.44 3.80
CA PHE A 75 -1.75 -2.31 3.07
C PHE A 75 -1.90 -0.97 3.82
N LEU A 76 -3.02 -0.75 4.47
CA LEU A 76 -3.24 0.43 5.31
C LEU A 76 -2.29 0.44 6.53
N ALA A 77 -2.15 -0.72 7.21
CA ALA A 77 -1.24 -0.86 8.35
C ALA A 77 0.21 -0.50 7.97
N ILE A 78 0.70 -1.01 6.85
CA ILE A 78 2.05 -0.73 6.35
C ILE A 78 2.18 0.75 5.95
N SER A 79 1.19 1.27 5.22
CA SER A 79 1.24 2.66 4.73
C SER A 79 1.26 3.67 5.87
N GLN A 80 0.50 3.40 6.94
CA GLN A 80 0.52 4.23 8.15
C GLN A 80 1.82 4.08 8.94
N ALA A 81 2.31 2.85 9.12
CA ALA A 81 3.57 2.61 9.81
C ALA A 81 4.75 3.33 9.12
N ASN A 82 4.71 3.42 7.78
CA ASN A 82 5.69 4.15 6.97
C ASN A 82 5.36 5.66 6.84
N GLY A 83 4.24 6.16 7.34
CA GLY A 83 3.85 7.57 7.22
C GLY A 83 3.50 8.02 5.80
N CYS A 84 3.11 7.11 4.90
CA CYS A 84 2.81 7.44 3.51
C CYS A 84 1.36 7.91 3.33
N LYS A 85 1.15 9.23 3.33
CA LYS A 85 -0.18 9.85 3.16
C LYS A 85 -0.84 9.47 1.82
N TYR A 86 -0.08 9.47 0.72
CA TYR A 86 -0.56 9.08 -0.60
C TYR A 86 -1.15 7.66 -0.58
N CYS A 87 -0.36 6.68 -0.11
CA CYS A 87 -0.79 5.30 -0.10
C CYS A 87 -1.94 5.04 0.89
N THR A 88 -1.96 5.73 2.03
CA THR A 88 -3.08 5.63 2.97
C THR A 88 -4.37 6.15 2.33
N ALA A 89 -4.33 7.26 1.58
CA ALA A 89 -5.50 7.77 0.86
C ALA A 89 -5.98 6.79 -0.23
N ALA A 90 -5.05 6.32 -1.08
CA ALA A 90 -5.37 5.39 -2.16
C ALA A 90 -5.99 4.09 -1.63
N HIS A 91 -5.37 3.46 -0.62
CA HIS A 91 -5.91 2.23 -0.02
C HIS A 91 -7.18 2.46 0.80
N SER A 92 -7.41 3.66 1.33
CA SER A 92 -8.70 4.00 1.95
C SER A 92 -9.84 4.00 0.92
N MET A 93 -9.59 4.54 -0.27
CA MET A 93 -10.57 4.49 -1.37
C MET A 93 -10.86 3.04 -1.80
N VAL A 94 -9.83 2.22 -1.99
CA VAL A 94 -10.01 0.80 -2.36
C VAL A 94 -10.75 0.04 -1.25
N ALA A 95 -10.40 0.29 0.02
CA ALA A 95 -11.06 -0.32 1.17
C ALA A 95 -12.57 -0.02 1.22
N ASP A 96 -12.93 1.26 1.00
CA ASP A 96 -14.33 1.71 1.02
C ASP A 96 -15.13 1.24 -0.19
N LYS A 97 -14.57 1.38 -1.40
CA LYS A 97 -15.35 1.21 -2.64
C LYS A 97 -15.25 -0.17 -3.27
N MET A 98 -14.19 -0.92 -2.99
CA MET A 98 -13.88 -2.13 -3.77
C MET A 98 -13.70 -3.40 -2.91
N SER A 99 -13.19 -3.27 -1.69
CA SER A 99 -12.75 -4.43 -0.90
C SER A 99 -13.66 -4.77 0.27
N GLY A 100 -14.67 -3.94 0.55
CA GLY A 100 -15.68 -4.20 1.56
C GLY A 100 -15.13 -4.17 3.01
N VAL A 101 -14.14 -3.34 3.28
CA VAL A 101 -13.71 -3.09 4.66
C VAL A 101 -14.86 -2.42 5.41
N PRO A 102 -15.28 -2.92 6.58
CA PRO A 102 -16.34 -2.27 7.37
C PRO A 102 -16.02 -0.80 7.63
N ALA A 103 -17.02 0.07 7.51
CA ALA A 103 -16.83 1.52 7.59
C ALA A 103 -16.28 1.98 8.95
N ASP A 104 -16.68 1.34 10.02
CA ASP A 104 -16.17 1.55 11.38
C ASP A 104 -14.69 1.17 11.50
N VAL A 105 -14.29 0.04 10.91
CA VAL A 105 -12.89 -0.41 10.85
C VAL A 105 -12.04 0.59 10.05
N LEU A 106 -12.49 0.99 8.86
CA LEU A 106 -11.77 1.97 8.04
C LEU A 106 -11.64 3.31 8.77
N ASN A 107 -12.73 3.77 9.41
CA ASN A 107 -12.71 4.99 10.21
C ASN A 107 -11.72 4.89 11.37
N SER A 108 -11.72 3.77 12.10
CA SER A 108 -10.77 3.52 13.19
C SER A 108 -9.32 3.55 12.71
N ILE A 109 -9.01 2.86 11.62
CA ILE A 109 -7.68 2.86 11.01
C ILE A 109 -7.27 4.29 10.65
N ARG A 110 -8.11 5.04 9.94
CA ARG A 110 -7.78 6.39 9.44
C ARG A 110 -7.54 7.40 10.55
N ASN A 111 -8.24 7.27 11.67
CA ASN A 111 -8.19 8.21 12.80
C ASN A 111 -7.33 7.72 13.98
N GLY A 112 -6.67 6.56 13.85
CA GLY A 112 -5.85 6.00 14.93
C GLY A 112 -6.67 5.56 16.15
N LEU A 113 -7.94 5.17 15.93
CA LEU A 113 -8.83 4.69 16.98
C LEU A 113 -8.74 3.16 17.13
N PRO A 114 -9.16 2.59 18.26
CA PRO A 114 -9.26 1.15 18.42
C PRO A 114 -10.19 0.52 17.36
N ILE A 115 -9.78 -0.63 16.82
CA ILE A 115 -10.58 -1.43 15.90
C ILE A 115 -11.34 -2.46 16.72
N GLU A 116 -12.68 -2.42 16.68
CA GLU A 116 -13.52 -3.33 17.47
C GLU A 116 -13.54 -4.76 16.92
N ASN A 117 -13.46 -4.92 15.60
CA ASN A 117 -13.33 -6.23 14.96
C ASN A 117 -12.00 -6.88 15.36
N SER A 118 -12.05 -7.85 16.27
CA SER A 118 -10.86 -8.46 16.88
C SER A 118 -9.91 -9.11 15.87
N ARG A 119 -10.45 -9.74 14.81
CA ARG A 119 -9.64 -10.36 13.75
C ARG A 119 -8.88 -9.33 12.93
N LEU A 120 -9.56 -8.25 12.50
CA LEU A 120 -8.94 -7.16 11.73
C LEU A 120 -8.00 -6.31 12.61
N ALA A 121 -8.34 -6.12 13.89
CA ALA A 121 -7.47 -5.46 14.86
C ALA A 121 -6.14 -6.20 15.02
N THR A 122 -6.20 -7.52 15.19
CA THR A 122 -5.02 -8.37 15.34
C THR A 122 -4.14 -8.34 14.07
N LEU A 123 -4.76 -8.44 12.89
CA LEU A 123 -4.06 -8.36 11.60
C LEU A 123 -3.36 -7.00 11.45
N PHE A 124 -4.07 -5.91 11.73
CA PHE A 124 -3.54 -4.56 11.66
C PHE A 124 -2.36 -4.35 12.62
N GLN A 125 -2.51 -4.72 13.88
CA GLN A 125 -1.48 -4.54 14.91
C GLN A 125 -0.23 -5.37 14.60
N LEU A 126 -0.39 -6.66 14.25
CA LEU A 126 0.73 -7.50 13.88
C LEU A 126 1.47 -6.96 12.66
N THR A 127 0.74 -6.54 11.63
CA THR A 127 1.34 -5.98 10.41
C THR A 127 2.14 -4.70 10.72
N GLN A 128 1.60 -3.80 11.53
CA GLN A 128 2.35 -2.62 11.97
C GLN A 128 3.60 -2.98 12.78
N ASP A 129 3.50 -3.99 13.64
CA ASP A 129 4.62 -4.42 14.46
C ASP A 129 5.72 -5.06 13.61
N VAL A 130 5.38 -5.87 12.61
CA VAL A 130 6.34 -6.41 11.62
C VAL A 130 7.11 -5.28 10.93
N VAL A 131 6.44 -4.20 10.52
CA VAL A 131 7.11 -3.04 9.91
C VAL A 131 8.05 -2.35 10.91
N LYS A 132 7.54 -1.99 12.08
CA LYS A 132 8.26 -1.22 13.10
C LYS A 132 9.47 -1.96 13.67
N THR A 133 9.39 -3.28 13.75
CA THR A 133 10.45 -4.14 14.31
C THR A 133 11.33 -4.78 13.25
N HIS A 134 11.15 -4.41 11.97
CA HIS A 134 11.91 -4.97 10.86
C HIS A 134 11.85 -6.51 10.82
N GLY A 135 10.64 -7.06 10.95
CA GLY A 135 10.40 -8.49 10.85
C GLY A 135 10.59 -9.29 12.16
N LYS A 136 10.63 -8.61 13.30
CA LYS A 136 10.76 -9.26 14.64
C LYS A 136 9.54 -8.95 15.52
N PRO A 137 8.31 -9.32 15.11
CA PRO A 137 7.12 -8.95 15.84
C PRO A 137 7.08 -9.57 17.23
N CYS A 138 6.35 -8.90 18.13
CA CYS A 138 6.12 -9.36 19.50
C CYS A 138 5.44 -10.75 19.50
N ALA A 139 5.98 -11.67 20.27
CA ALA A 139 5.47 -13.05 20.36
C ALA A 139 4.00 -13.13 20.77
N ASN A 140 3.51 -12.19 21.59
CA ASN A 140 2.09 -12.16 21.98
C ASN A 140 1.19 -11.77 20.81
N LEU A 141 1.61 -10.86 19.93
CA LEU A 141 0.87 -10.51 18.72
C LEU A 141 0.84 -11.69 17.74
N VAL A 142 1.95 -12.42 17.60
CA VAL A 142 2.01 -13.64 16.79
C VAL A 142 1.04 -14.70 17.32
N LYS A 143 1.00 -14.95 18.65
CA LYS A 143 0.04 -15.86 19.27
C LYS A 143 -1.41 -15.44 19.03
N ALA A 144 -1.70 -14.13 19.17
CA ALA A 144 -3.03 -13.60 18.89
C ALA A 144 -3.42 -13.78 17.42
N PHE A 145 -2.49 -13.62 16.49
CA PHE A 145 -2.68 -13.82 15.06
C PHE A 145 -3.06 -15.28 14.73
N TRP A 146 -2.38 -16.26 15.36
CA TRP A 146 -2.77 -17.67 15.24
C TRP A 146 -4.15 -17.93 15.84
N ALA A 147 -4.42 -17.38 17.01
CA ALA A 147 -5.72 -17.52 17.67
C ALA A 147 -6.87 -16.88 16.87
N ALA A 148 -6.58 -15.85 16.06
CA ALA A 148 -7.53 -15.26 15.12
C ALA A 148 -7.74 -16.11 13.84
N GLY A 149 -7.09 -17.28 13.71
CA GLY A 149 -7.26 -18.23 12.62
C GLY A 149 -6.43 -17.91 11.36
N PHE A 150 -5.36 -17.13 11.49
CA PHE A 150 -4.40 -16.98 10.42
C PHE A 150 -3.35 -18.11 10.46
N GLU A 151 -2.73 -18.41 9.32
CA GLU A 151 -1.74 -19.46 9.15
C GLU A 151 -0.32 -18.86 9.03
N GLU A 152 0.72 -19.68 9.22
CA GLU A 152 2.12 -19.25 9.11
C GLU A 152 2.46 -18.64 7.74
N LYS A 153 1.88 -19.18 6.65
CA LYS A 153 2.08 -18.62 5.32
C LYS A 153 1.65 -17.15 5.21
N HIS A 154 0.64 -16.73 5.99
CA HIS A 154 0.18 -15.35 5.99
C HIS A 154 1.26 -14.38 6.49
N LEU A 155 2.16 -14.80 7.40
CA LEU A 155 3.31 -13.97 7.78
C LEU A 155 4.26 -13.72 6.60
N LEU A 156 4.50 -14.72 5.76
CA LEU A 156 5.34 -14.55 4.56
C LEU A 156 4.68 -13.60 3.56
N TYR A 157 3.36 -13.66 3.41
CA TYR A 157 2.64 -12.71 2.58
C TYR A 157 2.60 -11.29 3.18
N ILE A 158 2.60 -11.14 4.50
CA ILE A 158 2.82 -9.83 5.12
C ILE A 158 4.22 -9.30 4.75
N VAL A 159 5.27 -10.14 4.76
CA VAL A 159 6.61 -9.74 4.32
C VAL A 159 6.62 -9.32 2.85
N LEU A 160 5.93 -10.05 1.97
CA LEU A 160 5.75 -9.66 0.57
C LEU A 160 5.05 -8.29 0.46
N ALA A 161 3.95 -8.10 1.22
CA ALA A 161 3.24 -6.83 1.24
C ALA A 161 4.13 -5.67 1.74
N VAL A 162 4.94 -5.89 2.79
CA VAL A 162 5.92 -4.90 3.29
C VAL A 162 6.91 -4.52 2.20
N SER A 163 7.46 -5.50 1.46
CA SER A 163 8.41 -5.26 0.35
C SER A 163 7.77 -4.40 -0.75
N VAL A 164 6.57 -4.77 -1.18
CA VAL A 164 5.80 -4.04 -2.18
C VAL A 164 5.48 -2.62 -1.72
N LYS A 165 5.03 -2.46 -0.46
CA LYS A 165 4.70 -1.15 0.08
C LYS A 165 5.92 -0.29 0.36
N THR A 166 7.07 -0.87 0.65
CA THR A 166 8.34 -0.15 0.75
C THR A 166 8.67 0.52 -0.58
N LEU A 167 8.58 -0.22 -1.71
CA LEU A 167 8.78 0.35 -3.04
C LEU A 167 7.86 1.56 -3.28
N SER A 168 6.57 1.43 -3.02
CA SER A 168 5.61 2.50 -3.28
C SER A 168 5.69 3.66 -2.28
N ASN A 169 5.76 3.37 -0.98
CA ASN A 169 5.78 4.40 0.05
C ASN A 169 7.04 5.26 -0.05
N TYR A 170 8.21 4.64 -0.24
CA TYR A 170 9.47 5.36 -0.30
C TYR A 170 9.60 6.16 -1.60
N THR A 171 9.14 5.61 -2.74
CA THR A 171 9.05 6.39 -3.97
C THR A 171 8.19 7.63 -3.77
N ASN A 172 7.02 7.49 -3.15
CA ASN A 172 6.14 8.63 -2.88
C ASN A 172 6.79 9.67 -1.95
N HIS A 173 7.58 9.24 -0.96
CA HIS A 173 8.32 10.15 -0.08
C HIS A 173 9.41 10.90 -0.83
N LEU A 174 10.19 10.20 -1.66
CA LEU A 174 11.30 10.80 -2.42
C LEU A 174 10.81 11.83 -3.44
N PHE A 175 9.68 11.56 -4.10
CA PHE A 175 9.09 12.45 -5.11
C PHE A 175 8.12 13.49 -4.53
N GLN A 176 7.69 13.34 -3.26
CA GLN A 176 6.55 14.09 -2.70
C GLN A 176 5.34 13.99 -3.65
N THR A 177 5.02 12.74 -4.02
CA THR A 177 4.01 12.44 -5.04
C THR A 177 2.69 13.12 -4.73
N GLN A 178 2.19 13.93 -5.67
CA GLN A 178 0.89 14.60 -5.54
C GLN A 178 -0.21 13.55 -5.54
N LEU A 179 -1.20 13.76 -4.67
CA LEU A 179 -2.36 12.87 -4.58
C LEU A 179 -3.18 13.00 -5.87
N ASP A 180 -3.58 11.86 -6.45
CA ASP A 180 -4.49 11.86 -7.60
C ASP A 180 -5.88 12.33 -7.17
N ASP A 181 -6.59 13.04 -8.06
CA ASP A 181 -7.91 13.60 -7.79
C ASP A 181 -8.93 12.53 -7.36
N VAL A 182 -8.81 11.32 -7.90
CA VAL A 182 -9.69 10.18 -7.55
C VAL A 182 -9.58 9.80 -6.07
N PHE A 183 -8.48 10.11 -5.41
CA PHE A 183 -8.25 9.86 -3.98
C PHE A 183 -8.52 11.08 -3.09
N ALA A 184 -8.92 12.23 -3.65
CA ALA A 184 -9.04 13.49 -2.93
C ALA A 184 -9.97 13.41 -1.70
N ALA A 185 -11.09 12.68 -1.82
CA ALA A 185 -12.02 12.47 -0.71
C ALA A 185 -11.42 11.69 0.49
N TYR A 186 -10.30 11.01 0.26
CA TYR A 186 -9.58 10.22 1.29
C TYR A 186 -8.29 10.87 1.75
N LYS A 187 -8.01 12.11 1.36
CA LYS A 187 -6.84 12.86 1.82
C LYS A 187 -6.79 12.89 3.34
N LEU A 188 -5.61 12.69 3.89
CA LEU A 188 -5.35 12.88 5.33
C LEU A 188 -5.00 14.34 5.59
N SER A 189 -5.53 14.86 6.68
CA SER A 189 -5.20 16.20 7.20
C SER A 189 -3.73 16.33 7.61
#